data_47df878c7a84930d9be0a00bef19c17d
#
_entry.id   47df878c7a84930d9be0a00bef19c17d
#
_cell.length_a   1.000
_cell.length_b   1.000
_cell.length_c   1.000
_cell.angle_alpha   90.00
_cell.angle_beta   90.00
_cell.angle_gamma   90.00
#
_symmetry.space_group_name_H-M   'P 1'
#
loop_
_entity.id
_entity.type
_entity.pdbx_description
1 polymer ?
#
loop_
_entity_poly.entity_id
_entity_poly.type
_entity_poly.pdbx_seq_one_letter_code
_entity_poly.pdbx_strand_id
1 'polypeptide(L)'
;MLTVLVADDSNHMRELVRITLSSQGWRVVETGDPGAVPDFVKTAKPDLVLLDVTFEGFKPDGFDVCRTLKGDEQTRDVPVIMLSAHDRAADVAEARAAGAANYLLKPFGPIELINAIKQVLDLK
;
A
#
# COMPACT_ATOMS: atom_id res chain seq x y z
N MET A 1 -7.39 10.35 13.74
CA MET A 1 -6.24 10.60 12.84
C MET A 1 -6.07 9.39 11.91
N LEU A 2 -5.92 9.65 10.63
CA LEU A 2 -5.73 8.59 9.64
C LEU A 2 -4.31 8.04 9.70
N THR A 3 -4.17 6.73 9.70
CA THR A 3 -2.87 6.06 9.70
C THR A 3 -2.72 5.26 8.41
N VAL A 4 -1.62 5.47 7.69
CA VAL A 4 -1.30 4.77 6.44
C VAL A 4 0.00 4.00 6.63
N LEU A 5 -0.02 2.72 6.30
CA LEU A 5 1.20 1.91 6.26
C LEU A 5 1.73 1.92 4.83
N VAL A 6 2.99 2.30 4.64
CA VAL A 6 3.65 2.19 3.35
C VAL A 6 4.71 1.08 3.41
N ALA A 7 4.59 0.13 2.50
CA ALA A 7 5.50 -0.99 2.37
C ALA A 7 6.18 -0.93 1.00
N ASP A 8 7.45 -0.55 0.99
CA ASP A 8 8.24 -0.39 -0.22
C ASP A 8 9.71 -0.53 0.16
N ASP A 9 10.50 -1.24 -0.63
CA ASP A 9 11.92 -1.44 -0.32
C ASP A 9 12.77 -0.21 -0.62
N SER A 10 12.22 0.79 -1.33
CA SER A 10 12.90 2.04 -1.62
C SER A 10 12.78 3.03 -0.46
N ASN A 11 13.88 3.38 0.17
CA ASN A 11 13.91 4.42 1.20
C ASN A 11 13.41 5.76 0.67
N HIS A 12 13.78 6.08 -0.57
CA HIS A 12 13.35 7.32 -1.22
C HIS A 12 11.85 7.38 -1.41
N MET A 13 11.25 6.28 -1.85
CA MET A 13 9.80 6.21 -2.04
C MET A 13 9.04 6.34 -0.72
N ARG A 14 9.51 5.66 0.33
CA ARG A 14 8.87 5.76 1.65
C ARG A 14 8.97 7.19 2.20
N GLU A 15 10.12 7.86 2.00
CA GLU A 15 10.29 9.25 2.41
C GLU A 15 9.32 10.18 1.68
N LEU A 16 9.19 10.00 0.37
CA LEU A 16 8.28 10.80 -0.46
C LEU A 16 6.84 10.64 0.02
N VAL A 17 6.41 9.41 0.27
CA VAL A 17 5.07 9.12 0.78
C VAL A 17 4.88 9.76 2.15
N ARG A 18 5.84 9.61 3.05
CA ARG A 18 5.77 10.18 4.40
C ARG A 18 5.60 11.68 4.37
N ILE A 19 6.40 12.38 3.56
CA ILE A 19 6.34 13.84 3.46
C ILE A 19 4.97 14.26 2.89
N THR A 20 4.54 13.60 1.83
CA THR A 20 3.27 13.91 1.18
C THR A 20 2.08 13.75 2.11
N LEU A 21 2.01 12.61 2.81
CA LEU A 21 0.84 12.32 3.65
C LEU A 21 0.89 13.08 4.97
N SER A 22 2.09 13.37 5.49
CA SER A 22 2.22 14.19 6.71
C SER A 22 1.68 15.60 6.48
N SER A 23 1.76 16.11 5.26
CA SER A 23 1.18 17.42 4.93
C SER A 23 -0.34 17.46 5.09
N GLN A 24 -0.99 16.28 5.07
CA GLN A 24 -2.43 16.14 5.30
C GLN A 24 -2.78 15.93 6.79
N GLY A 25 -1.77 15.88 7.65
CA GLY A 25 -1.98 15.57 9.06
C GLY A 25 -2.16 14.07 9.32
N TRP A 26 -1.87 13.22 8.35
CA TRP A 26 -2.00 11.77 8.49
C TRP A 26 -0.72 11.16 9.04
N ARG A 27 -0.88 10.10 9.83
CA ARG A 27 0.25 9.34 10.38
C ARG A 27 0.72 8.31 9.37
N VAL A 28 2.03 8.16 9.22
CA VAL A 28 2.62 7.17 8.30
C VAL A 28 3.50 6.20 9.08
N VAL A 29 3.28 4.91 8.84
CA VAL A 29 4.12 3.83 9.35
C VAL A 29 4.82 3.21 8.15
N GLU A 30 6.09 2.88 8.26
CA GLU A 30 6.91 2.46 7.12
C GLU A 30 7.55 1.09 7.37
N THR A 31 7.66 0.30 6.30
CA THR A 31 8.50 -0.90 6.30
C THR A 31 9.07 -1.15 4.91
N GLY A 32 10.29 -1.67 4.86
CA GLY A 32 10.93 -2.12 3.62
C GLY A 32 10.84 -3.64 3.44
N ASP A 33 10.22 -4.34 4.37
CA ASP A 33 10.15 -5.79 4.41
C ASP A 33 8.72 -6.27 4.13
N PRO A 34 8.48 -6.93 2.99
CA PRO A 34 7.14 -7.41 2.66
C PRO A 34 6.63 -8.44 3.67
N GLY A 35 7.52 -9.25 4.26
CA GLY A 35 7.13 -10.25 5.25
C GLY A 35 6.65 -9.65 6.56
N ALA A 36 7.00 -8.40 6.85
CA ALA A 36 6.58 -7.73 8.08
C ALA A 36 5.19 -7.09 7.97
N VAL A 37 4.64 -6.95 6.77
CA VAL A 37 3.39 -6.22 6.55
C VAL A 37 2.21 -6.79 7.34
N PRO A 38 1.96 -8.11 7.35
CA PRO A 38 0.82 -8.62 8.13
C PRO A 38 0.90 -8.27 9.61
N ASP A 39 2.09 -8.35 10.21
CA ASP A 39 2.27 -8.02 11.62
C ASP A 39 2.05 -6.54 11.88
N PHE A 40 2.54 -5.67 10.99
CA PHE A 40 2.30 -4.23 11.09
C PHE A 40 0.81 -3.90 11.03
N VAL A 41 0.07 -4.58 10.15
CA VAL A 41 -1.38 -4.36 10.05
C VAL A 41 -2.07 -4.75 11.35
N LYS A 42 -1.66 -5.86 11.95
CA LYS A 42 -2.27 -6.32 13.21
C LYS A 42 -1.95 -5.39 14.39
N THR A 43 -0.73 -4.85 14.45
CA THR A 43 -0.29 -4.05 15.59
C THR A 43 -0.60 -2.56 15.45
N ALA A 44 -0.33 -1.99 14.29
CA ALA A 44 -0.54 -0.56 14.05
C ALA A 44 -1.98 -0.25 13.64
N LYS A 45 -2.71 -1.24 13.15
CA LYS A 45 -4.10 -1.11 12.69
C LYS A 45 -4.28 0.10 11.77
N PRO A 46 -3.53 0.16 10.67
CA PRO A 46 -3.64 1.29 9.75
C PRO A 46 -5.02 1.30 9.07
N ASP A 47 -5.41 2.46 8.61
CA ASP A 47 -6.66 2.63 7.86
C ASP A 47 -6.50 2.19 6.41
N LEU A 48 -5.25 2.15 5.90
CA LEU A 48 -4.96 1.80 4.52
C LEU A 48 -3.50 1.35 4.41
N VAL A 49 -3.23 0.45 3.47
CA VAL A 49 -1.87 -0.01 3.15
C VAL A 49 -1.53 0.40 1.74
N LEU A 50 -0.39 1.07 1.57
CA LEU A 50 0.24 1.30 0.27
C LEU A 50 1.31 0.23 0.13
N LEU A 51 1.18 -0.63 -0.88
CA LEU A 51 1.99 -1.83 -0.98
C LEU A 51 2.65 -1.93 -2.36
N ASP A 52 3.97 -1.91 -2.38
CA ASP A 52 4.73 -2.09 -3.61
C ASP A 52 4.50 -3.50 -4.16
N VAL A 53 4.36 -3.61 -5.46
CA VAL A 53 4.21 -4.91 -6.13
C VAL A 53 5.51 -5.69 -6.07
N THR A 54 6.64 -5.01 -6.31
CA THR A 54 7.94 -5.67 -6.43
C THR A 54 8.88 -5.26 -5.30
N PHE A 55 9.33 -6.24 -4.52
CA PHE A 55 10.37 -6.06 -3.52
C PHE A 55 11.63 -6.78 -4.01
N GLU A 56 12.66 -6.01 -4.33
CA GLU A 56 13.91 -6.58 -4.83
C GLU A 56 14.55 -7.50 -3.81
N GLY A 57 14.93 -8.70 -4.27
CA GLY A 57 15.60 -9.69 -3.44
C GLY A 57 14.73 -10.34 -2.38
N PHE A 58 13.42 -10.08 -2.38
CA PHE A 58 12.50 -10.61 -1.39
C PHE A 58 11.42 -11.49 -2.01
N LYS A 59 11.03 -12.48 -1.25
CA LYS A 59 9.82 -13.27 -1.42
C LYS A 59 9.09 -13.26 -0.08
N PRO A 60 7.79 -13.06 -0.02
CA PRO A 60 6.82 -12.91 -1.11
C PRO A 60 6.88 -11.53 -1.80
N ASP A 61 6.25 -11.41 -2.98
CA ASP A 61 6.05 -10.13 -3.63
C ASP A 61 4.80 -9.43 -3.09
N GLY A 62 4.50 -8.22 -3.60
CA GLY A 62 3.35 -7.45 -3.12
C GLY A 62 2.01 -8.14 -3.34
N PHE A 63 1.84 -8.86 -4.45
CA PHE A 63 0.60 -9.59 -4.69
C PHE A 63 0.40 -10.70 -3.66
N ASP A 64 1.47 -11.43 -3.32
CA ASP A 64 1.41 -12.48 -2.30
C ASP A 64 1.04 -11.90 -0.93
N VAL A 65 1.64 -10.76 -0.58
CA VAL A 65 1.33 -10.08 0.68
C VAL A 65 -0.13 -9.64 0.73
N CYS A 66 -0.62 -9.08 -0.38
CA CYS A 66 -2.02 -8.66 -0.46
C CYS A 66 -2.95 -9.86 -0.26
N ARG A 67 -2.67 -11.00 -0.91
CA ARG A 67 -3.46 -12.22 -0.74
C ARG A 67 -3.44 -12.70 0.71
N THR A 68 -2.27 -12.64 1.36
CA THR A 68 -2.13 -13.01 2.77
C THR A 68 -3.00 -12.13 3.66
N LEU A 69 -2.99 -10.81 3.43
CA LEU A 69 -3.83 -9.88 4.20
C LEU A 69 -5.31 -10.20 4.02
N LYS A 70 -5.74 -10.49 2.79
CA LYS A 70 -7.16 -10.73 2.49
C LYS A 70 -7.62 -12.11 2.95
N GLY A 71 -6.70 -13.04 3.17
CA GLY A 71 -7.01 -14.38 3.67
C GLY A 71 -7.09 -14.50 5.19
N ASP A 72 -6.74 -13.45 5.93
CA ASP A 72 -6.70 -13.47 7.40
C ASP A 72 -7.81 -12.56 7.95
N GLU A 73 -8.66 -13.11 8.84
CA GLU A 73 -9.74 -12.36 9.46
C GLU A 73 -9.28 -11.09 10.15
N GLN A 74 -8.07 -11.07 10.69
CA GLN A 74 -7.55 -9.94 11.44
C GLN A 74 -7.07 -8.79 10.55
N THR A 75 -6.86 -9.04 9.24
CA THR A 75 -6.28 -8.07 8.33
C THR A 75 -7.11 -7.82 7.06
N ARG A 76 -8.09 -8.68 6.78
CA ARG A 76 -8.80 -8.66 5.48
C ARG A 76 -9.57 -7.39 5.19
N ASP A 77 -9.97 -6.65 6.22
CA ASP A 77 -10.80 -5.46 6.06
C ASP A 77 -9.98 -4.21 5.71
N VAL A 78 -8.66 -4.24 5.88
CA VAL A 78 -7.84 -3.09 5.56
C VAL A 78 -7.74 -2.94 4.02
N PRO A 79 -8.08 -1.77 3.47
CA PRO A 79 -7.92 -1.55 2.04
C PRO A 79 -6.46 -1.45 1.65
N VAL A 80 -6.13 -2.00 0.49
CA VAL A 80 -4.77 -2.02 -0.06
C VAL A 80 -4.75 -1.31 -1.40
N ILE A 81 -3.83 -0.37 -1.57
CA ILE A 81 -3.51 0.23 -2.87
C ILE A 81 -2.16 -0.33 -3.29
N MET A 82 -2.11 -1.00 -4.45
CA MET A 82 -0.85 -1.49 -5.00
C MET A 82 -0.11 -0.36 -5.70
N LEU A 83 1.21 -0.31 -5.49
CA LEU A 83 2.10 0.66 -6.16
C LEU A 83 3.00 -0.10 -7.12
N SER A 84 3.04 0.33 -8.39
CA SER A 84 3.85 -0.37 -9.39
C SER A 84 4.36 0.55 -10.48
N ALA A 85 5.52 0.21 -11.03
CA ALA A 85 6.07 0.87 -12.22
C ALA A 85 5.51 0.28 -13.53
N HIS A 86 4.66 -0.75 -13.44
CA HIS A 86 4.12 -1.46 -14.61
C HIS A 86 2.62 -1.21 -14.76
N ASP A 87 2.21 -0.88 -15.98
CA ASP A 87 0.81 -0.59 -16.30
C ASP A 87 0.13 -1.69 -17.12
N ARG A 88 0.73 -2.88 -17.17
CA ARG A 88 0.20 -3.98 -17.96
C ARG A 88 -1.16 -4.42 -17.40
N ALA A 89 -2.08 -4.74 -18.31
CA ALA A 89 -3.42 -5.18 -17.94
C ALA A 89 -3.38 -6.44 -17.05
N ALA A 90 -2.41 -7.35 -17.29
CA ALA A 90 -2.26 -8.55 -16.48
C ALA A 90 -1.91 -8.23 -15.02
N ASP A 91 -1.08 -7.20 -14.80
CA ASP A 91 -0.71 -6.79 -13.44
C ASP A 91 -1.88 -6.15 -12.70
N VAL A 92 -2.65 -5.33 -13.39
CA VAL A 92 -3.85 -4.71 -12.81
C VAL A 92 -4.88 -5.77 -12.47
N ALA A 93 -5.07 -6.76 -13.35
CA ALA A 93 -5.99 -7.87 -13.11
C ALA A 93 -5.54 -8.71 -11.92
N GLU A 94 -4.23 -8.96 -11.79
CA GLU A 94 -3.69 -9.72 -10.67
C GLU A 94 -3.87 -8.98 -9.34
N ALA A 95 -3.67 -7.66 -9.33
CA ALA A 95 -3.90 -6.84 -8.15
C ALA A 95 -5.36 -6.94 -7.69
N ARG A 96 -6.29 -6.85 -8.63
CA ARG A 96 -7.72 -6.96 -8.35
C ARG A 96 -8.07 -8.36 -7.82
N ALA A 97 -7.53 -9.40 -8.44
CA ALA A 97 -7.74 -10.78 -8.02
C ALA A 97 -7.16 -11.04 -6.63
N ALA A 98 -6.08 -10.34 -6.26
CA ALA A 98 -5.49 -10.44 -4.94
C ALA A 98 -6.29 -9.67 -3.87
N GLY A 99 -7.28 -8.90 -4.27
CA GLY A 99 -8.16 -8.16 -3.37
C GLY A 99 -7.78 -6.71 -3.14
N ALA A 100 -6.88 -6.14 -3.94
CA ALA A 100 -6.50 -4.74 -3.82
C ALA A 100 -7.67 -3.83 -4.20
N ALA A 101 -7.80 -2.71 -3.48
CA ALA A 101 -8.85 -1.73 -3.74
C ALA A 101 -8.51 -0.81 -4.90
N ASN A 102 -7.22 -0.60 -5.18
CA ASN A 102 -6.78 0.25 -6.27
C ASN A 102 -5.34 -0.10 -6.67
N TYR A 103 -4.92 0.43 -7.80
CA TYR A 103 -3.59 0.22 -8.37
C TYR A 103 -3.06 1.58 -8.82
N LEU A 104 -1.94 2.01 -8.27
CA LEU A 104 -1.37 3.32 -8.55
C LEU A 104 -0.03 3.17 -9.27
N LEU A 105 0.09 3.81 -10.42
CA LEU A 105 1.27 3.69 -11.28
C LEU A 105 2.37 4.65 -10.85
N LYS A 106 3.59 4.16 -10.71
CA LYS A 106 4.79 4.96 -10.46
C LYS A 106 5.34 5.51 -11.78
N PRO A 107 5.86 6.74 -11.83
CA PRO A 107 5.85 7.72 -10.74
C PRO A 107 4.48 8.40 -10.62
N PHE A 108 4.04 8.64 -9.40
CA PHE A 108 2.82 9.37 -9.14
C PHE A 108 3.13 10.71 -8.46
N GLY A 109 2.26 11.70 -8.68
CA GLY A 109 2.40 12.97 -8.00
C GLY A 109 1.75 12.97 -6.62
N PRO A 110 2.04 13.98 -5.79
CA PRO A 110 1.43 14.08 -4.45
C PRO A 110 -0.09 14.13 -4.49
N ILE A 111 -0.65 14.88 -5.43
CA ILE A 111 -2.11 15.02 -5.55
C ILE A 111 -2.75 13.71 -5.97
N GLU A 112 -2.12 12.98 -6.91
CA GLU A 112 -2.61 11.67 -7.32
C GLU A 112 -2.66 10.69 -6.15
N LEU A 113 -1.61 10.66 -5.33
CA LEU A 113 -1.54 9.79 -4.16
C LEU A 113 -2.63 10.13 -3.14
N ILE A 114 -2.76 11.40 -2.81
CA ILE A 114 -3.75 11.87 -1.85
C ILE A 114 -5.17 11.54 -2.34
N ASN A 115 -5.44 11.81 -3.61
CA ASN A 115 -6.77 11.55 -4.18
C ASN A 115 -7.09 10.06 -4.23
N ALA A 116 -6.11 9.22 -4.54
CA ALA A 116 -6.30 7.77 -4.56
C ALA A 116 -6.68 7.25 -3.17
N ILE A 117 -6.02 7.74 -2.12
CA ILE A 117 -6.32 7.37 -0.75
C ILE A 117 -7.71 7.85 -0.34
N LYS A 118 -8.03 9.10 -0.64
CA LYS A 118 -9.35 9.67 -0.32
C LYS A 118 -10.46 8.91 -1.01
N GLN A 119 -10.25 8.52 -2.27
CA GLN A 119 -11.25 7.78 -3.04
C GLN A 119 -11.50 6.40 -2.42
N VAL A 120 -10.44 5.69 -2.08
CA VAL A 120 -10.54 4.35 -1.49
C VAL A 120 -11.23 4.39 -0.12
N LEU A 121 -10.91 5.40 0.70
CA LEU A 121 -11.47 5.55 2.04
C LEU A 121 -12.76 6.38 2.06
N ASP A 122 -13.25 6.80 0.91
CA ASP A 122 -14.46 7.61 0.77
C ASP A 122 -14.41 8.89 1.61
N LEU A 123 -13.28 9.58 1.55
CA LEU A 123 -13.07 10.86 2.23
C LEU A 123 -13.37 12.02 1.29
N LYS A 124 -13.81 13.12 1.87
CA LYS A 124 -14.09 14.34 1.11
C LYS A 124 -12.95 15.33 1.16
#